data_4567a52f41f0e629824ce9ebecb4663d
#
_entry.id   4567a52f41f0e629824ce9ebecb4663d
#
_cell.length_a   1.000
_cell.length_b   1.000
_cell.length_c   1.000
_cell.angle_alpha   90.00
_cell.angle_beta   90.00
_cell.angle_gamma   90.00
#
_symmetry.space_group_name_H-M   'P 1'
#
loop_
_entity.id
_entity.type
_entity.pdbx_description
1 polymer ?
#
loop_
_entity_poly.entity_id
_entity_poly.type
_entity_poly.pdbx_seq_one_letter_code
_entity_poly.pdbx_strand_id
1 'polypeptide(L)'
;MDDLGADAEKVQPLFVSIDPERDRRLGLAAYTAAFHPAILGLAGTEAETQAAADSFKIYYERENDATSPDGYTMAHMPGLFLIGPNGEWLRQFPYGTPAADILSDLQNRF
;
A
#
# COMPACT_ATOMS: atom_id res chain seq x y z
N MET A 1 12.78 3.35 -2.04
CA MET A 1 13.27 4.12 -0.87
C MET A 1 14.78 4.30 -0.87
N ASP A 2 15.55 3.26 -1.17
CA ASP A 2 17.02 3.37 -1.12
C ASP A 2 17.59 4.38 -2.11
N ASP A 3 17.00 4.50 -3.29
CA ASP A 3 17.44 5.45 -4.32
C ASP A 3 17.16 6.91 -3.98
N LEU A 4 16.32 7.18 -2.97
CA LEU A 4 16.07 8.53 -2.50
C LEU A 4 17.21 9.09 -1.63
N GLY A 5 18.06 8.22 -1.06
CA GLY A 5 19.14 8.65 -0.20
C GLY A 5 18.62 9.48 0.98
N ALA A 6 19.19 10.68 1.18
CA ALA A 6 18.77 11.58 2.25
C ALA A 6 17.31 12.06 2.12
N ASP A 7 16.75 12.08 0.92
CA ASP A 7 15.36 12.49 0.69
C ASP A 7 14.36 11.44 1.19
N ALA A 8 14.81 10.23 1.52
CA ALA A 8 13.96 9.18 2.08
C ALA A 8 13.27 9.63 3.38
N GLU A 9 13.86 10.51 4.15
CA GLU A 9 13.25 11.06 5.37
C GLU A 9 12.02 11.92 5.09
N LYS A 10 11.86 12.41 3.87
CA LYS A 10 10.71 13.23 3.46
C LYS A 10 9.48 12.40 3.08
N VAL A 11 9.61 11.08 3.02
CA VAL A 11 8.56 10.15 2.56
C VAL A 11 8.30 9.08 3.61
N GLN A 12 7.03 8.87 3.94
CA GLN A 12 6.61 7.74 4.75
C GLN A 12 5.82 6.76 3.88
N PRO A 13 6.42 5.65 3.46
CA PRO A 13 5.69 4.63 2.71
C PRO A 13 4.79 3.83 3.63
N LEU A 14 3.55 3.59 3.17
CA LEU A 14 2.55 2.84 3.91
C LEU A 14 2.05 1.68 3.05
N PHE A 15 1.90 0.53 3.69
CA PHE A 15 1.19 -0.62 3.13
C PHE A 15 -0.11 -0.80 3.90
N VAL A 16 -1.26 -0.61 3.23
CA VAL A 16 -2.56 -0.74 3.87
C VAL A 16 -3.17 -2.08 3.46
N SER A 17 -3.45 -2.93 4.45
CA SER A 17 -4.05 -4.24 4.23
C SER A 17 -5.51 -4.11 3.81
N ILE A 18 -5.89 -4.86 2.75
CA ILE A 18 -7.30 -5.04 2.35
C ILE A 18 -7.90 -6.31 2.99
N ASP A 19 -7.09 -7.09 3.66
CA ASP A 19 -7.52 -8.25 4.44
C ASP A 19 -6.81 -8.22 5.81
N PRO A 20 -7.21 -7.28 6.68
CA PRO A 20 -6.47 -7.00 7.92
C PRO A 20 -6.39 -8.19 8.87
N GLU A 21 -7.44 -9.00 8.93
CA GLU A 21 -7.47 -10.17 9.82
C GLU A 21 -6.45 -11.22 9.38
N ARG A 22 -6.41 -11.54 8.08
CA ARG A 22 -5.45 -12.50 7.52
C ARG A 22 -4.03 -11.98 7.65
N ASP A 23 -3.80 -10.71 7.32
CA ASP A 23 -2.46 -10.13 7.29
C ASP A 23 -1.89 -10.01 8.70
N ARG A 24 -2.71 -9.68 9.71
CA ARG A 24 -2.26 -9.72 11.12
C ARG A 24 -1.86 -11.12 11.54
N ARG A 25 -2.65 -12.13 11.18
CA ARG A 25 -2.37 -13.53 11.48
C ARG A 25 -1.06 -14.00 10.85
N LEU A 26 -0.76 -13.53 9.64
CA LEU A 26 0.46 -13.91 8.90
C LEU A 26 1.69 -13.06 9.23
N GLY A 27 1.55 -12.03 10.07
CA GLY A 27 2.66 -11.20 10.49
C GLY A 27 2.96 -10.04 9.53
N LEU A 28 2.03 -9.09 9.43
CA LEU A 28 2.14 -7.94 8.51
C LEU A 28 3.44 -7.15 8.69
N ALA A 29 3.86 -6.87 9.92
CA ALA A 29 5.06 -6.09 10.18
C ALA A 29 6.32 -6.77 9.61
N ALA A 30 6.44 -8.09 9.76
CA ALA A 30 7.55 -8.84 9.20
C ALA A 30 7.51 -8.85 7.66
N TYR A 31 6.31 -8.93 7.09
CA TYR A 31 6.11 -8.89 5.64
C TYR A 31 6.59 -7.57 5.05
N THR A 32 6.18 -6.44 5.61
CA THR A 32 6.58 -5.12 5.11
C THR A 32 8.07 -4.85 5.32
N ALA A 33 8.63 -5.25 6.45
CA ALA A 33 10.05 -5.08 6.75
C ALA A 33 10.96 -5.86 5.79
N ALA A 34 10.46 -6.97 5.22
CA ALA A 34 11.21 -7.74 4.23
C ALA A 34 11.47 -6.95 2.94
N PHE A 35 10.62 -5.98 2.60
CA PHE A 35 10.82 -5.10 1.44
C PHE A 35 11.68 -3.90 1.79
N HIS A 36 11.38 -3.21 2.88
CA HIS A 36 12.15 -2.08 3.37
C HIS A 36 11.72 -1.74 4.79
N PRO A 37 12.69 -1.48 5.71
CA PRO A 37 12.34 -1.22 7.12
C PRO A 37 11.53 0.06 7.34
N ALA A 38 11.53 1.01 6.40
CA ALA A 38 10.75 2.24 6.51
C ALA A 38 9.26 2.04 6.22
N ILE A 39 8.85 0.93 5.59
CA ILE A 39 7.46 0.69 5.23
C ILE A 39 6.66 0.30 6.47
N LEU A 40 5.60 1.05 6.77
CA LEU A 40 4.66 0.72 7.84
C LEU A 40 3.48 -0.07 7.27
N GLY A 41 3.20 -1.22 7.87
CA GLY A 41 2.01 -1.99 7.56
C GLY A 41 0.85 -1.56 8.45
N LEU A 42 -0.28 -1.24 7.84
CA LEU A 42 -1.49 -0.80 8.54
C LEU A 42 -2.61 -1.82 8.32
N ALA A 43 -3.20 -2.31 9.41
CA ALA A 43 -4.34 -3.22 9.37
C ALA A 43 -5.39 -2.74 10.36
N GLY A 44 -6.49 -2.23 9.85
CA GLY A 44 -7.61 -1.76 10.66
C GLY A 44 -8.69 -2.83 10.85
N THR A 45 -9.89 -2.39 11.21
CA THR A 45 -11.10 -3.22 11.18
C THR A 45 -11.60 -3.32 9.74
N GLU A 46 -12.56 -4.22 9.49
CA GLU A 46 -13.20 -4.30 8.18
C GLU A 46 -13.90 -2.99 7.81
N ALA A 47 -14.53 -2.33 8.78
CA ALA A 47 -15.18 -1.04 8.56
C ALA A 47 -14.16 0.04 8.20
N GLU A 48 -13.02 0.08 8.88
CA GLU A 48 -11.94 1.02 8.58
C GLU A 48 -11.34 0.77 7.19
N THR A 49 -11.16 -0.51 6.85
CA THR A 49 -10.66 -0.91 5.53
C THR A 49 -11.61 -0.46 4.42
N GLN A 50 -12.91 -0.69 4.61
CA GLN A 50 -13.92 -0.26 3.64
C GLN A 50 -13.97 1.27 3.52
N ALA A 51 -13.86 1.99 4.63
CA ALA A 51 -13.84 3.45 4.62
C ALA A 51 -12.62 3.99 3.85
N ALA A 52 -11.46 3.40 4.04
CA ALA A 52 -10.25 3.76 3.30
C ALA A 52 -10.41 3.48 1.80
N ALA A 53 -10.93 2.30 1.44
CA ALA A 53 -11.17 1.93 0.06
C ALA A 53 -12.15 2.90 -0.63
N ASP A 54 -13.21 3.29 0.06
CA ASP A 54 -14.19 4.24 -0.45
C ASP A 54 -13.57 5.64 -0.65
N SER A 55 -12.74 6.08 0.30
CA SER A 55 -12.06 7.37 0.22
C SER A 55 -11.10 7.47 -0.96
N PHE A 56 -10.38 6.38 -1.25
CA PHE A 56 -9.43 6.32 -2.36
C PHE A 56 -10.06 5.74 -3.64
N LYS A 57 -11.34 5.38 -3.60
CA LYS A 57 -12.07 4.77 -4.72
C LYS A 57 -11.38 3.50 -5.22
N ILE A 58 -10.98 2.66 -4.28
CA ILE A 58 -10.34 1.38 -4.55
C ILE A 58 -11.39 0.28 -4.49
N TYR A 59 -11.42 -0.55 -5.53
CA TYR A 59 -12.23 -1.75 -5.54
C TYR A 59 -11.42 -2.92 -4.99
N TYR A 60 -12.03 -3.72 -4.10
CA TYR A 60 -11.49 -4.99 -3.69
C TYR A 60 -12.63 -5.95 -3.35
N GLU A 61 -12.39 -7.25 -3.53
CA GLU A 61 -13.38 -8.29 -3.30
C GLU A 61 -12.71 -9.58 -2.87
N ARG A 62 -13.36 -10.31 -1.96
CA ARG A 62 -12.95 -11.65 -1.61
C ARG A 62 -13.52 -12.63 -2.63
N GLU A 63 -12.66 -13.44 -3.25
CA GLU A 63 -13.04 -14.48 -4.19
C GLU A 63 -12.75 -15.86 -3.60
N ASN A 64 -13.73 -16.79 -3.68
CA ASN A 64 -13.53 -18.15 -3.24
C ASN A 64 -12.49 -18.85 -4.13
N ASP A 65 -11.49 -19.45 -3.51
CA ASP A 65 -10.43 -20.17 -4.21
C ASP A 65 -9.97 -21.36 -3.37
N ALA A 66 -10.37 -22.57 -3.80
CA ALA A 66 -10.04 -23.81 -3.10
C ALA A 66 -8.53 -24.12 -3.13
N THR A 67 -7.77 -23.51 -4.05
CA THR A 67 -6.32 -23.69 -4.14
C THR A 67 -5.54 -22.79 -3.18
N SER A 68 -6.19 -21.77 -2.62
CA SER A 68 -5.59 -20.87 -1.63
C SER A 68 -5.59 -21.53 -0.26
N PRO A 69 -4.53 -21.31 0.58
CA PRO A 69 -4.49 -21.83 1.95
C PRO A 69 -5.68 -21.45 2.81
N ASP A 70 -6.24 -20.25 2.62
CA ASP A 70 -7.38 -19.73 3.37
C ASP A 70 -8.73 -19.99 2.70
N GLY A 71 -8.75 -20.65 1.55
CA GLY A 71 -9.95 -20.94 0.78
C GLY A 71 -10.50 -19.77 -0.03
N TYR A 72 -9.77 -18.65 -0.08
CA TYR A 72 -10.13 -17.48 -0.87
C TYR A 72 -8.90 -16.66 -1.25
N THR A 73 -9.07 -15.79 -2.24
CA THR A 73 -8.11 -14.74 -2.61
C THR A 73 -8.80 -13.39 -2.61
N MET A 74 -8.01 -12.32 -2.59
CA MET A 74 -8.52 -10.96 -2.66
C MET A 74 -8.30 -10.41 -4.07
N ALA A 75 -9.39 -10.03 -4.73
CA ALA A 75 -9.33 -9.26 -5.96
C ALA A 75 -9.27 -7.78 -5.62
N HIS A 76 -8.35 -7.03 -6.21
CA HIS A 76 -8.24 -5.59 -5.99
C HIS A 76 -7.59 -4.92 -7.19
N MET A 77 -7.73 -3.58 -7.25
CA MET A 77 -7.01 -2.76 -8.23
C MET A 77 -5.70 -2.31 -7.58
N PRO A 78 -4.55 -2.88 -8.00
CA PRO A 78 -3.27 -2.48 -7.45
C PRO A 78 -2.87 -1.10 -7.92
N GLY A 79 -2.14 -0.37 -7.08
CA GLY A 79 -1.63 0.95 -7.39
C GLY A 79 -0.98 1.60 -6.19
N LEU A 80 -0.34 2.72 -6.44
CA LEU A 80 0.27 3.55 -5.41
C LEU A 80 -0.37 4.93 -5.42
N PHE A 81 -0.60 5.49 -4.24
CA PHE A 81 -1.14 6.82 -4.08
C PHE A 81 -0.12 7.71 -3.41
N LEU A 82 0.10 8.90 -3.96
CA LEU A 82 0.96 9.91 -3.35
C LEU A 82 0.07 10.93 -2.66
N ILE A 83 0.27 11.07 -1.35
CA ILE A 83 -0.48 12.00 -0.50
C ILE A 83 0.49 13.06 -0.02
N GLY A 84 0.09 14.32 -0.12
CA GLY A 84 0.90 15.45 0.31
C GLY A 84 0.95 15.62 1.83
N PRO A 85 1.83 16.54 2.32
CA PRO A 85 2.03 16.76 3.76
C PRO A 85 0.78 17.20 4.51
N ASN A 86 -0.18 17.80 3.81
CA ASN A 86 -1.43 18.28 4.39
C ASN A 86 -2.60 17.33 4.14
N GLY A 87 -2.31 16.10 3.68
CA GLY A 87 -3.33 15.09 3.41
C GLY A 87 -3.98 15.20 2.04
N GLU A 88 -3.52 16.12 1.16
CA GLU A 88 -4.04 16.26 -0.18
C GLU A 88 -3.58 15.13 -1.11
N TRP A 89 -4.49 14.69 -1.98
CA TRP A 89 -4.19 13.67 -2.97
C TRP A 89 -3.45 14.31 -4.14
N LEU A 90 -2.19 13.90 -4.34
CA LEU A 90 -1.32 14.49 -5.37
C LEU A 90 -1.33 13.70 -6.67
N ARG A 91 -1.18 12.39 -6.58
CA ARG A 91 -1.05 11.54 -7.76
C ARG A 91 -1.32 10.07 -7.44
N GLN A 92 -1.78 9.34 -8.45
CA GLN A 92 -1.86 7.89 -8.44
C GLN A 92 -0.90 7.32 -9.49
N PHE A 93 -0.13 6.30 -9.08
CA PHE A 93 0.73 5.54 -9.99
C PHE A 93 0.06 4.21 -10.27
N PRO A 94 -0.29 3.90 -11.53
CA PRO A 94 -0.88 2.61 -11.87
C PRO A 94 0.07 1.45 -11.58
N TYR A 95 -0.47 0.27 -11.43
CA TYR A 95 0.33 -0.94 -11.31
C TYR A 95 1.28 -1.08 -12.51
N GLY A 96 2.52 -1.46 -12.24
CA GLY A 96 3.53 -1.60 -13.27
C GLY A 96 4.28 -0.32 -13.61
N THR A 97 3.98 0.82 -12.96
CA THR A 97 4.76 2.04 -13.13
C THR A 97 6.22 1.76 -12.74
N PRO A 98 7.20 2.06 -13.63
CA PRO A 98 8.61 1.84 -13.31
C PRO A 98 9.04 2.63 -12.07
N ALA A 99 9.88 2.01 -11.23
CA ALA A 99 10.39 2.66 -10.02
C ALA A 99 11.12 3.98 -10.33
N ALA A 100 11.83 4.05 -11.46
CA ALA A 100 12.52 5.26 -11.89
C ALA A 100 11.55 6.43 -12.13
N ASP A 101 10.35 6.17 -12.62
CA ASP A 101 9.35 7.21 -12.86
C ASP A 101 8.77 7.73 -11.53
N ILE A 102 8.55 6.84 -10.57
CA ILE A 102 8.11 7.20 -9.22
C ILE A 102 9.18 8.04 -8.54
N LEU A 103 10.43 7.61 -8.60
CA LEU A 103 11.57 8.31 -8.04
C LEU A 103 11.69 9.73 -8.62
N SER A 104 11.61 9.86 -9.94
CA SER A 104 11.70 11.15 -10.62
C SER A 104 10.57 12.10 -10.19
N ASP A 105 9.34 11.60 -10.08
CA ASP A 105 8.20 12.39 -9.61
C ASP A 105 8.42 12.90 -8.19
N LEU A 106 8.87 12.03 -7.28
CA LEU A 106 9.14 12.41 -5.89
C LEU A 106 10.25 13.44 -5.79
N GLN A 107 11.34 13.25 -6.52
CA GLN A 107 12.48 14.19 -6.50
C GLN A 107 12.08 15.56 -7.02
N ASN A 108 11.19 15.64 -7.99
CA ASN A 108 10.69 16.91 -8.53
C ASN A 108 9.80 17.68 -7.56
N ARG A 109 9.28 17.01 -6.53
CA ARG A 109 8.41 17.61 -5.51
C ARG A 109 9.17 18.08 -4.26
N PHE A 110 10.41 17.67 -4.12
CA PHE A 110 11.24 17.98 -2.93
C PHE A 110 12.03 19.29 -3.05
#